data_8cf9be4674f301a906e7e6628fe7d5d7
#
_entry.id   8cf9be4674f301a906e7e6628fe7d5d7
#
_cell.length_a   1.000
_cell.length_b   1.000
_cell.length_c   1.000
_cell.angle_alpha   90.00
_cell.angle_beta   90.00
_cell.angle_gamma   90.00
#
_symmetry.space_group_name_H-M   'P 1'
#
loop_
_entity.id
_entity.type
_entity.pdbx_description
1 polymer ?
#
loop_
_entity_poly.entity_id
_entity_poly.type
_entity_poly.pdbx_seq_one_letter_code
_entity_poly.pdbx_strand_id
1 'polypeptide(L)'
;MGVAVKGLWNIVLSGYPRSGKTMLAKRLIAENQYFARIGVDELREMLFNEAPPCRDEFLVYSMIADMRDSLLEKSYSVVIDSTAPDNITRQFLLTTRRKRVNRLLIMLNVDREVLVERNIEKFGDASAVVAWDKRWQKPVGDVPIFRFKSNSMEEFESYYARLKELLESEMHPFKPEFHRFPMPFRDVREALKNLLKKRNP
;
A
#
# COMPACT_ATOMS: atom_id res chain seq x y z
N MET A 1 -6.03 24.92 6.65
CA MET A 1 -5.76 25.13 5.21
C MET A 1 -5.23 23.82 4.65
N GLY A 2 -5.94 23.23 3.69
CA GLY A 2 -5.50 21.98 3.08
C GLY A 2 -4.26 22.21 2.21
N VAL A 3 -3.38 21.25 2.22
CA VAL A 3 -2.15 21.25 1.43
C VAL A 3 -2.50 21.12 -0.05
N ALA A 4 -1.97 21.99 -0.90
CA ALA A 4 -2.14 21.91 -2.34
C ALA A 4 -1.20 20.84 -2.91
N VAL A 5 -1.61 19.58 -2.83
CA VAL A 5 -0.88 18.47 -3.45
C VAL A 5 -0.93 18.63 -4.97
N LYS A 6 0.24 18.66 -5.61
CA LYS A 6 0.34 18.79 -7.05
C LYS A 6 0.27 17.41 -7.72
N GLY A 7 -0.62 17.32 -8.71
CA GLY A 7 -0.80 16.12 -9.51
C GLY A 7 -1.74 15.08 -8.89
N LEU A 8 -1.92 13.99 -9.60
CA LEU A 8 -2.76 12.86 -9.22
C LEU A 8 -1.86 11.71 -8.76
N TRP A 9 -2.17 11.12 -7.62
CA TRP A 9 -1.33 10.13 -6.97
C TRP A 9 -2.01 8.78 -6.79
N ASN A 10 -1.26 7.72 -7.01
CA ASN A 10 -1.56 6.37 -6.52
C ASN A 10 -0.48 5.97 -5.53
N ILE A 11 -0.80 6.04 -4.25
CA ILE A 11 0.10 5.75 -3.13
C ILE A 11 -0.24 4.37 -2.59
N VAL A 12 0.74 3.48 -2.54
CA VAL A 12 0.60 2.17 -1.91
C VAL A 12 1.40 2.13 -0.62
N LEU A 13 0.73 1.84 0.48
CA LEU A 13 1.42 1.60 1.74
C LEU A 13 1.85 0.13 1.82
N SER A 14 3.06 -0.09 2.32
CA SER A 14 3.62 -1.41 2.54
C SER A 14 4.32 -1.45 3.90
N GLY A 15 4.04 -2.44 4.71
CA GLY A 15 4.62 -2.54 6.06
C GLY A 15 3.97 -3.64 6.87
N TYR A 16 4.64 -4.04 7.93
CA TYR A 16 4.17 -5.06 8.86
C TYR A 16 2.83 -4.70 9.52
N PRO A 17 2.08 -5.68 10.04
CA PRO A 17 0.98 -5.39 10.94
C PRO A 17 1.44 -4.48 12.09
N ARG A 18 0.62 -3.49 12.46
CA ARG A 18 0.91 -2.50 13.51
C ARG A 18 2.07 -1.53 13.21
N SER A 19 2.51 -1.43 11.96
CA SER A 19 3.52 -0.44 11.55
C SER A 19 3.00 0.99 11.38
N GLY A 20 1.70 1.26 11.59
CA GLY A 20 1.12 2.61 11.49
C GLY A 20 0.54 2.98 10.12
N LYS A 21 0.41 2.03 9.17
CA LYS A 21 -0.14 2.26 7.82
C LYS A 21 -1.49 2.97 7.83
N THR A 22 -2.44 2.40 8.57
CA THR A 22 -3.81 2.93 8.66
C THR A 22 -3.85 4.33 9.27
N MET A 23 -2.98 4.61 10.24
CA MET A 23 -2.84 5.95 10.82
C MET A 23 -2.35 6.95 9.77
N LEU A 24 -1.31 6.59 9.03
CA LEU A 24 -0.78 7.41 7.94
C LEU A 24 -1.82 7.64 6.84
N ALA A 25 -2.51 6.58 6.40
CA ALA A 25 -3.53 6.68 5.38
C ALA A 25 -4.69 7.60 5.80
N LYS A 26 -5.21 7.41 7.02
CA LYS A 26 -6.29 8.25 7.57
C LYS A 26 -5.88 9.71 7.68
N ARG A 27 -4.64 10.00 8.08
CA ARG A 27 -4.14 11.35 8.17
C ARG A 27 -4.00 12.01 6.80
N LEU A 28 -3.48 11.30 5.80
CA LEU A 28 -3.38 11.82 4.44
C LEU A 28 -4.72 12.26 3.87
N ILE A 29 -5.79 11.46 4.07
CA ILE A 29 -7.12 11.83 3.58
C ILE A 29 -7.77 12.94 4.41
N ALA A 30 -7.51 13.01 5.71
CA ALA A 30 -8.05 14.07 6.56
C ALA A 30 -7.49 15.46 6.22
N GLU A 31 -6.24 15.52 5.79
CA GLU A 31 -5.57 16.77 5.42
C GLU A 31 -5.74 17.13 3.94
N ASN A 32 -6.24 16.22 3.08
CA ASN A 32 -6.33 16.40 1.63
C ASN A 32 -7.69 15.95 1.10
N GLN A 33 -8.57 16.89 0.81
CA GLN A 33 -9.96 16.65 0.39
C GLN A 33 -10.11 15.84 -0.92
N TYR A 34 -9.07 15.80 -1.76
CA TYR A 34 -9.05 15.03 -3.02
C TYR A 34 -8.27 13.72 -2.91
N PHE A 35 -8.05 13.25 -1.70
CA PHE A 35 -7.51 11.92 -1.45
C PHE A 35 -8.62 10.98 -0.98
N ALA A 36 -8.57 9.75 -1.47
CA ALA A 36 -9.44 8.66 -1.02
C ALA A 36 -8.59 7.50 -0.52
N ARG A 37 -9.03 6.81 0.54
CA ARG A 37 -8.38 5.62 1.07
C ARG A 37 -9.15 4.37 0.64
N ILE A 38 -8.41 3.35 0.25
CA ILE A 38 -8.91 2.00 0.06
C ILE A 38 -8.17 1.09 1.03
N GLY A 39 -8.89 0.55 2.02
CA GLY A 39 -8.33 -0.41 2.98
C GLY A 39 -8.56 -1.84 2.52
N VAL A 40 -7.48 -2.61 2.37
CA VAL A 40 -7.57 -3.99 1.89
C VAL A 40 -8.22 -4.90 2.93
N ASP A 41 -7.89 -4.73 4.19
CA ASP A 41 -8.45 -5.53 5.28
C ASP A 41 -9.92 -5.19 5.53
N GLU A 42 -10.28 -3.91 5.46
CA GLU A 42 -11.67 -3.47 5.57
C GLU A 42 -12.53 -3.99 4.41
N LEU A 43 -11.96 -4.11 3.21
CA LEU A 43 -12.70 -4.69 2.09
C LEU A 43 -12.93 -6.20 2.27
N ARG A 44 -11.95 -6.93 2.81
CA ARG A 44 -12.13 -8.35 3.19
C ARG A 44 -13.25 -8.52 4.22
N GLU A 45 -13.21 -7.70 5.26
CA GLU A 45 -14.23 -7.71 6.30
C GLU A 45 -15.62 -7.37 5.74
N MET A 46 -15.71 -6.33 4.91
CA MET A 46 -16.97 -5.92 4.29
C MET A 46 -17.59 -7.01 3.40
N LEU A 47 -16.75 -7.70 2.62
CA LEU A 47 -17.24 -8.71 1.66
C LEU A 47 -17.49 -10.07 2.31
N PHE A 48 -16.65 -10.46 3.24
CA PHE A 48 -16.58 -11.85 3.70
C PHE A 48 -16.59 -12.01 5.21
N ASN A 49 -16.44 -10.92 5.97
CA ASN A 49 -16.23 -10.95 7.42
C ASN A 49 -15.07 -11.89 7.82
N GLU A 50 -13.97 -11.84 7.08
CA GLU A 50 -12.82 -12.72 7.23
C GLU A 50 -11.51 -11.94 7.34
N ALA A 51 -10.59 -12.45 8.19
CA ALA A 51 -9.20 -12.00 8.23
C ALA A 51 -8.40 -12.57 7.04
N PRO A 52 -7.22 -11.99 6.71
CA PRO A 52 -6.37 -12.53 5.64
C PRO A 52 -5.73 -13.89 6.01
N PRO A 53 -5.70 -14.87 5.09
CA PRO A 53 -6.31 -14.83 3.77
C PRO A 53 -7.81 -15.10 3.83
N CYS A 54 -8.61 -14.33 3.11
CA CYS A 54 -10.04 -14.60 2.97
C CYS A 54 -10.31 -15.64 1.86
N ARG A 55 -11.56 -16.09 1.76
CA ARG A 55 -11.99 -17.15 0.80
C ARG A 55 -11.77 -16.77 -0.67
N ASP A 56 -11.78 -15.48 -1.02
CA ASP A 56 -11.55 -15.00 -2.38
C ASP A 56 -10.69 -13.73 -2.43
N GLU A 57 -9.39 -13.90 -2.22
CA GLU A 57 -8.39 -12.83 -2.33
C GLU A 57 -8.36 -12.21 -3.74
N PHE A 58 -8.67 -13.02 -4.77
CA PHE A 58 -8.66 -12.52 -6.14
C PHE A 58 -9.77 -11.49 -6.35
N LEU A 59 -10.97 -11.75 -5.85
CA LEU A 59 -12.07 -10.79 -5.92
C LEU A 59 -11.72 -9.51 -5.15
N VAL A 60 -11.19 -9.63 -3.94
CA VAL A 60 -10.77 -8.46 -3.13
C VAL A 60 -9.80 -7.57 -3.91
N TYR A 61 -8.71 -8.14 -4.42
CA TYR A 61 -7.71 -7.35 -5.15
C TYR A 61 -8.23 -6.81 -6.49
N SER A 62 -9.12 -7.54 -7.18
CA SER A 62 -9.78 -7.04 -8.39
C SER A 62 -10.65 -5.82 -8.10
N MET A 63 -11.44 -5.87 -7.04
CA MET A 63 -12.28 -4.74 -6.62
C MET A 63 -11.43 -3.54 -6.20
N ILE A 64 -10.32 -3.75 -5.48
CA ILE A 64 -9.39 -2.67 -5.12
C ILE A 64 -8.86 -2.00 -6.38
N ALA A 65 -8.46 -2.76 -7.39
CA ALA A 65 -7.97 -2.20 -8.65
C ALA A 65 -9.05 -1.39 -9.38
N ASP A 66 -10.29 -1.88 -9.43
CA ASP A 66 -11.39 -1.19 -10.07
C ASP A 66 -11.80 0.09 -9.30
N MET A 67 -11.87 0.04 -7.98
CA MET A 67 -12.12 1.21 -7.13
C MET A 67 -11.03 2.27 -7.29
N ARG A 68 -9.75 1.86 -7.26
CA ARG A 68 -8.60 2.75 -7.48
C ARG A 68 -8.72 3.45 -8.83
N ASP A 69 -8.90 2.70 -9.90
CA ASP A 69 -8.93 3.26 -11.24
C ASP A 69 -10.15 4.19 -11.44
N SER A 70 -11.31 3.83 -10.88
CA SER A 70 -12.52 4.66 -10.87
C SER A 70 -12.32 6.00 -10.13
N LEU A 71 -11.63 5.97 -8.98
CA LEU A 71 -11.31 7.19 -8.20
C LEU A 71 -10.31 8.08 -8.95
N LEU A 72 -9.27 7.47 -9.52
CA LEU A 72 -8.28 8.19 -10.32
C LEU A 72 -8.91 8.85 -11.56
N GLU A 73 -9.86 8.20 -12.23
CA GLU A 73 -10.61 8.78 -13.35
C GLU A 73 -11.41 10.01 -12.93
N LYS A 74 -11.94 9.99 -11.72
CA LYS A 74 -12.66 11.13 -11.11
C LYS A 74 -11.72 12.17 -10.49
N SER A 75 -10.42 12.09 -10.75
CA SER A 75 -9.38 12.99 -10.26
C SER A 75 -9.18 13.00 -8.73
N TYR A 76 -9.52 11.90 -8.05
CA TYR A 76 -9.09 11.66 -6.69
C TYR A 76 -7.74 10.94 -6.69
N SER A 77 -6.80 11.41 -5.88
CA SER A 77 -5.62 10.65 -5.51
C SER A 77 -6.01 9.50 -4.58
N VAL A 78 -5.34 8.36 -4.70
CA VAL A 78 -5.70 7.16 -3.95
C VAL A 78 -4.57 6.72 -3.05
N VAL A 79 -4.91 6.41 -1.80
CA VAL A 79 -4.02 5.76 -0.83
C VAL A 79 -4.53 4.35 -0.59
N ILE A 80 -3.76 3.35 -1.00
CA ILE A 80 -4.07 1.94 -0.76
C ILE A 80 -3.39 1.50 0.53
N ASP A 81 -4.19 1.26 1.56
CA ASP A 81 -3.75 0.78 2.86
C ASP A 81 -3.70 -0.75 2.84
N SER A 82 -2.49 -1.27 2.67
CA SER A 82 -2.22 -2.70 2.54
C SER A 82 -0.92 -3.07 3.24
N THR A 83 -0.78 -4.32 3.65
CA THR A 83 0.52 -4.85 4.09
C THR A 83 1.49 -5.03 2.93
N ALA A 84 1.00 -5.38 1.74
CA ALA A 84 1.75 -5.55 0.50
C ALA A 84 3.17 -6.13 0.70
N PRO A 85 3.30 -7.39 1.20
CA PRO A 85 4.59 -7.94 1.64
C PRO A 85 5.52 -8.31 0.49
N ASP A 86 4.96 -8.62 -0.66
CA ASP A 86 5.69 -9.12 -1.84
C ASP A 86 5.62 -8.16 -3.02
N ASN A 87 6.54 -8.33 -3.97
CA ASN A 87 6.69 -7.43 -5.10
C ASN A 87 5.55 -7.56 -6.12
N ILE A 88 4.93 -8.73 -6.23
CA ILE A 88 3.78 -8.93 -7.13
C ILE A 88 2.60 -8.11 -6.65
N THR A 89 2.29 -8.19 -5.37
CA THR A 89 1.22 -7.40 -4.75
C THR A 89 1.48 -5.90 -4.89
N ARG A 90 2.70 -5.44 -4.59
CA ARG A 90 3.09 -4.03 -4.72
C ARG A 90 2.93 -3.54 -6.16
N GLN A 91 3.43 -4.29 -7.13
CA GLN A 91 3.33 -3.94 -8.54
C GLN A 91 1.89 -3.91 -9.02
N PHE A 92 1.08 -4.89 -8.62
CA PHE A 92 -0.35 -4.92 -8.96
C PHE A 92 -1.09 -3.69 -8.44
N LEU A 93 -0.86 -3.32 -7.18
CA LEU A 93 -1.50 -2.16 -6.56
C LEU A 93 -0.99 -0.83 -7.14
N LEU A 94 0.26 -0.76 -7.58
CA LEU A 94 0.85 0.43 -8.20
C LEU A 94 0.47 0.60 -9.68
N THR A 95 0.06 -0.47 -10.37
CA THR A 95 -0.30 -0.42 -11.79
C THR A 95 -1.68 0.18 -11.98
N THR A 96 -1.80 1.28 -12.72
CA THR A 96 -3.04 2.00 -12.97
C THR A 96 -3.41 2.00 -14.46
N ARG A 97 -4.71 2.05 -14.80
CA ARG A 97 -5.18 2.22 -16.17
C ARG A 97 -4.90 3.63 -16.69
N ARG A 98 -5.02 4.64 -15.83
CA ARG A 98 -4.75 6.04 -16.17
C ARG A 98 -3.25 6.29 -16.30
N LYS A 99 -2.81 6.87 -17.45
CA LYS A 99 -1.37 7.01 -17.77
C LYS A 99 -0.65 8.12 -17.01
N ARG A 100 -1.32 9.20 -16.66
CA ARG A 100 -0.71 10.38 -16.00
C ARG A 100 -1.02 10.39 -14.50
N VAL A 101 -0.49 9.41 -13.80
CA VAL A 101 -0.63 9.25 -12.36
C VAL A 101 0.75 9.09 -11.75
N ASN A 102 1.06 9.90 -10.74
CA ASN A 102 2.26 9.72 -9.93
C ASN A 102 2.09 8.47 -9.07
N ARG A 103 3.11 7.62 -9.02
CA ARG A 103 3.10 6.37 -8.25
C ARG A 103 4.12 6.47 -7.14
N LEU A 104 3.71 6.10 -5.94
CA LEU A 104 4.60 6.13 -4.79
C LEU A 104 4.37 4.88 -3.92
N LEU A 105 5.43 4.16 -3.64
CA LEU A 105 5.44 3.12 -2.63
C LEU A 105 5.94 3.70 -1.31
N ILE A 106 5.11 3.72 -0.28
CA ILE A 106 5.54 4.11 1.06
C ILE A 106 5.81 2.85 1.87
N MET A 107 7.06 2.65 2.22
CA MET A 107 7.51 1.54 3.05
C MET A 107 7.56 1.98 4.50
N LEU A 108 6.64 1.49 5.33
CA LEU A 108 6.68 1.76 6.77
C LEU A 108 7.71 0.85 7.44
N ASN A 109 8.82 1.45 7.82
CA ASN A 109 9.91 0.79 8.53
C ASN A 109 9.76 1.07 10.03
N VAL A 110 9.60 0.00 10.79
CA VAL A 110 9.54 0.04 12.27
C VAL A 110 10.53 -0.99 12.78
N ASP A 111 11.21 -0.65 13.84
CA ASP A 111 12.18 -1.54 14.45
C ASP A 111 11.46 -2.79 15.01
N ARG A 112 12.15 -3.93 14.96
CA ARG A 112 11.51 -5.22 15.24
C ARG A 112 10.95 -5.29 16.66
N GLU A 113 11.67 -4.76 17.61
CA GLU A 113 11.28 -4.71 19.03
C GLU A 113 9.96 -3.96 19.19
N VAL A 114 9.84 -2.79 18.57
CA VAL A 114 8.62 -1.97 18.59
C VAL A 114 7.46 -2.67 17.90
N LEU A 115 7.71 -3.38 16.78
CA LEU A 115 6.67 -4.18 16.12
C LEU A 115 6.16 -5.31 17.01
N VAL A 116 7.08 -6.01 17.68
CA VAL A 116 6.74 -7.10 18.61
C VAL A 116 5.89 -6.57 19.77
N GLU A 117 6.32 -5.49 20.43
CA GLU A 117 5.56 -4.84 21.52
C GLU A 117 4.14 -4.47 21.08
N ARG A 118 3.99 -3.76 19.97
CA ARG A 118 2.70 -3.34 19.43
C ARG A 118 1.78 -4.51 19.03
N ASN A 119 2.35 -5.63 18.58
CA ASN A 119 1.57 -6.82 18.26
C ASN A 119 1.14 -7.56 19.53
N ILE A 120 2.03 -7.71 20.52
CA ILE A 120 1.68 -8.31 21.83
C ILE A 120 0.59 -7.48 22.52
N GLU A 121 0.71 -6.16 22.55
CA GLU A 121 -0.30 -5.26 23.13
C GLU A 121 -1.70 -5.47 22.50
N LYS A 122 -1.75 -5.66 21.18
CA LYS A 122 -3.03 -5.76 20.45
C LYS A 122 -3.60 -7.16 20.38
N PHE A 123 -2.76 -8.17 20.19
CA PHE A 123 -3.16 -9.54 19.86
C PHE A 123 -2.77 -10.56 20.93
N GLY A 124 -2.01 -10.14 21.95
CA GLY A 124 -1.51 -11.03 23.02
C GLY A 124 -0.23 -11.77 22.65
N ASP A 125 0.21 -11.75 21.39
CA ASP A 125 1.42 -12.42 20.93
C ASP A 125 2.07 -11.72 19.71
N ALA A 126 3.23 -12.20 19.29
CA ALA A 126 3.96 -11.68 18.13
C ALA A 126 3.90 -12.60 16.89
N SER A 127 2.98 -13.55 16.85
CA SER A 127 2.87 -14.55 15.78
C SER A 127 2.67 -13.90 14.40
N ALA A 128 1.94 -12.78 14.35
CA ALA A 128 1.75 -12.02 13.13
C ALA A 128 3.08 -11.49 12.57
N VAL A 129 4.00 -11.01 13.39
CA VAL A 129 5.32 -10.54 12.93
C VAL A 129 6.10 -11.69 12.30
N VAL A 130 6.15 -12.85 12.97
CA VAL A 130 6.84 -14.04 12.47
C VAL A 130 6.23 -14.56 11.17
N ALA A 131 4.90 -14.56 11.05
CA ALA A 131 4.21 -14.97 9.84
C ALA A 131 4.54 -14.05 8.65
N TRP A 132 4.69 -12.75 8.90
CA TRP A 132 5.02 -11.78 7.87
C TRP A 132 6.51 -11.82 7.47
N ASP A 133 7.45 -12.15 8.36
CA ASP A 133 8.86 -12.35 8.03
C ASP A 133 9.04 -13.35 6.87
N LYS A 134 8.27 -14.42 6.87
CA LYS A 134 8.33 -15.49 5.83
C LYS A 134 7.83 -15.01 4.45
N ARG A 135 7.06 -13.94 4.42
CA ARG A 135 6.42 -13.41 3.19
C ARG A 135 7.08 -12.15 2.70
N TRP A 136 7.88 -11.49 3.55
CA TRP A 136 8.43 -10.19 3.25
C TRP A 136 9.51 -10.26 2.17
N GLN A 137 9.35 -9.46 1.13
CA GLN A 137 10.34 -9.31 0.06
C GLN A 137 10.86 -7.88 0.04
N LYS A 138 12.17 -7.74 -0.22
CA LYS A 138 12.73 -6.40 -0.51
C LYS A 138 12.05 -5.85 -1.77
N PRO A 139 11.68 -4.56 -1.79
CA PRO A 139 11.13 -3.95 -2.98
C PRO A 139 12.15 -4.00 -4.12
N VAL A 140 11.66 -4.34 -5.32
CA VAL A 140 12.42 -4.32 -6.57
C VAL A 140 11.64 -3.54 -7.63
N GLY A 141 12.36 -2.95 -8.60
CA GLY A 141 11.78 -2.17 -9.70
C GLY A 141 11.99 -0.66 -9.56
N ASP A 142 11.56 0.08 -10.57
CA ASP A 142 11.82 1.53 -10.73
C ASP A 142 10.72 2.43 -10.16
N VAL A 143 9.98 1.94 -9.15
CA VAL A 143 8.95 2.75 -8.50
C VAL A 143 9.60 3.62 -7.42
N PRO A 144 9.29 4.91 -7.37
CA PRO A 144 9.72 5.76 -6.26
C PRO A 144 9.30 5.18 -4.92
N ILE A 145 10.26 5.04 -4.01
CA ILE A 145 10.04 4.49 -2.67
C ILE A 145 10.32 5.56 -1.63
N PHE A 146 9.32 5.88 -0.83
CA PHE A 146 9.50 6.68 0.38
C PHE A 146 9.59 5.76 1.59
N ARG A 147 10.73 5.81 2.30
CA ARG A 147 10.92 5.05 3.54
C ARG A 147 10.43 5.88 4.70
N PHE A 148 9.35 5.43 5.32
CA PHE A 148 8.68 6.11 6.42
C PHE A 148 8.97 5.38 7.72
N LYS A 149 9.61 6.05 8.68
CA LYS A 149 9.82 5.49 10.01
C LYS A 149 8.70 5.93 10.96
N SER A 150 8.32 5.05 11.86
CA SER A 150 7.24 5.31 12.83
C SER A 150 7.41 4.50 14.13
N ASN A 151 8.62 4.50 14.66
CA ASN A 151 8.90 3.86 15.97
C ASN A 151 8.22 4.62 17.10
N SER A 152 8.16 5.95 17.01
CA SER A 152 7.48 6.85 17.94
C SER A 152 6.56 7.82 17.20
N MET A 153 5.72 8.54 17.93
CA MET A 153 4.91 9.62 17.36
C MET A 153 5.76 10.79 16.87
N GLU A 154 6.84 11.13 17.56
CA GLU A 154 7.77 12.18 17.15
C GLU A 154 8.44 11.83 15.81
N GLU A 155 8.90 10.59 15.66
CA GLU A 155 9.47 10.10 14.42
C GLU A 155 8.43 10.10 13.30
N PHE A 156 7.20 9.65 13.59
CA PHE A 156 6.08 9.71 12.66
C PHE A 156 5.82 11.14 12.15
N GLU A 157 5.76 12.13 13.04
CA GLU A 157 5.52 13.54 12.67
C GLU A 157 6.66 14.09 11.78
N SER A 158 7.90 13.78 12.12
CA SER A 158 9.07 14.18 11.33
C SER A 158 9.02 13.62 9.91
N TYR A 159 8.73 12.32 9.77
CA TYR A 159 8.62 11.69 8.44
C TYR A 159 7.35 12.11 7.69
N TYR A 160 6.27 12.41 8.38
CA TYR A 160 5.06 12.95 7.79
C TYR A 160 5.28 14.33 7.17
N ALA A 161 6.00 15.23 7.84
CA ALA A 161 6.38 16.52 7.30
C ALA A 161 7.18 16.39 5.99
N ARG A 162 8.18 15.50 5.97
CA ARG A 162 8.98 15.20 4.76
C ARG A 162 8.14 14.59 3.63
N LEU A 163 7.16 13.74 3.96
CA LEU A 163 6.24 13.19 2.97
C LEU A 163 5.35 14.29 2.36
N LYS A 164 4.88 15.24 3.17
CA LYS A 164 4.12 16.39 2.67
C LYS A 164 4.94 17.22 1.68
N GLU A 165 6.17 17.55 2.03
CA GLU A 165 7.09 18.26 1.12
C GLU A 165 7.27 17.53 -0.21
N LEU A 166 7.40 16.19 -0.17
CA LEU A 166 7.49 15.37 -1.37
C LEU A 166 6.22 15.48 -2.23
N LEU A 167 5.03 15.39 -1.62
CA LEU A 167 3.76 15.44 -2.34
C LEU A 167 3.43 16.84 -2.90
N GLU A 168 3.96 17.88 -2.28
CA GLU A 168 3.84 19.29 -2.71
C GLU A 168 4.85 19.67 -3.78
N SER A 169 6.01 19.00 -3.80
CA SER A 169 7.04 19.26 -4.82
C SER A 169 6.50 18.90 -6.21
N GLU A 170 6.93 19.69 -7.21
CA GLU A 170 6.69 19.31 -8.61
C GLU A 170 7.52 18.08 -8.95
N MET A 171 7.06 16.91 -8.55
CA MET A 171 7.55 15.72 -9.20
C MET A 171 7.06 15.78 -10.64
N HIS A 172 7.99 16.03 -11.57
CA HIS A 172 7.72 15.80 -12.97
C HIS A 172 7.07 14.43 -13.10
N PRO A 173 6.02 14.28 -13.93
CA PRO A 173 5.40 12.98 -14.11
C PRO A 173 6.53 12.00 -14.40
N PHE A 174 6.67 11.03 -13.52
CA PHE A 174 7.62 9.93 -13.69
C PHE A 174 7.41 9.44 -15.12
N LYS A 175 8.37 9.71 -16.00
CA LYS A 175 8.44 9.03 -17.29
C LYS A 175 8.84 7.62 -16.90
N PRO A 176 7.94 6.62 -16.97
CA PRO A 176 8.36 5.26 -16.82
C PRO A 176 9.34 5.01 -17.99
N GLU A 177 10.61 5.02 -17.72
CA GLU A 177 11.52 4.25 -18.56
C GLU A 177 11.06 2.82 -18.35
N PHE A 178 10.26 2.37 -19.30
CA PHE A 178 9.83 0.99 -19.37
C PHE A 178 11.07 0.13 -19.60
N HIS A 179 11.78 -0.18 -18.52
CA HIS A 179 12.43 -1.46 -18.49
C HIS A 179 11.29 -2.47 -18.50
N ARG A 180 11.05 -2.99 -19.67
CA ARG A 180 10.06 -4.00 -19.98
C ARG A 180 10.25 -5.16 -19.01
N PHE A 181 9.57 -5.16 -17.88
CA PHE A 181 9.07 -6.40 -17.34
C PHE A 181 7.86 -6.75 -18.19
N PRO A 182 7.98 -7.77 -19.06
CA PRO A 182 6.86 -8.21 -19.85
C PRO A 182 5.99 -9.08 -18.95
N MET A 183 5.18 -8.44 -18.11
CA MET A 183 4.05 -9.13 -17.50
C MET A 183 2.81 -8.47 -18.06
N PRO A 184 2.19 -9.05 -19.12
CA PRO A 184 0.87 -8.66 -19.54
C PRO A 184 -0.07 -8.82 -18.33
N PHE A 185 -1.08 -7.99 -18.26
CA PHE A 185 -2.11 -7.98 -17.20
C PHE A 185 -2.69 -9.39 -16.94
N ARG A 186 -2.62 -10.26 -17.94
CA ARG A 186 -2.97 -11.67 -17.92
C ARG A 186 -2.07 -12.50 -17.01
N ASP A 187 -0.77 -12.20 -16.97
CA ASP A 187 0.22 -12.97 -16.19
C ASP A 187 0.22 -12.59 -14.72
N VAL A 188 -0.11 -11.33 -14.38
CA VAL A 188 -0.33 -10.91 -12.98
C VAL A 188 -1.58 -11.61 -12.43
N ARG A 189 -2.64 -11.74 -13.23
CA ARG A 189 -3.83 -12.52 -12.91
C ARG A 189 -3.50 -14.00 -12.68
N GLU A 190 -2.69 -14.58 -13.56
CA GLU A 190 -2.24 -15.96 -13.49
C GLU A 190 -1.29 -16.20 -12.31
N ALA A 191 -0.37 -15.29 -12.06
CA ALA A 191 0.56 -15.34 -10.92
C ALA A 191 -0.19 -15.22 -9.58
N LEU A 192 -1.18 -14.33 -9.47
CA LEU A 192 -2.08 -14.25 -8.31
C LEU A 192 -2.88 -15.54 -8.13
N LYS A 193 -3.46 -16.11 -9.20
CA LYS A 193 -4.16 -17.39 -9.15
C LYS A 193 -3.25 -18.53 -8.69
N ASN A 194 -2.00 -18.56 -9.14
CA ASN A 194 -1.04 -19.60 -8.76
C ASN A 194 -0.54 -19.45 -7.32
N LEU A 195 -0.39 -18.23 -6.82
CA LEU A 195 -0.09 -17.95 -5.42
C LEU A 195 -1.23 -18.40 -4.50
N LEU A 196 -2.48 -18.20 -4.93
CA LEU A 196 -3.66 -18.58 -4.16
C LEU A 196 -3.92 -20.09 -4.20
N LYS A 197 -3.66 -20.78 -5.34
CA LYS A 197 -3.76 -22.24 -5.44
C LYS A 197 -2.75 -23.01 -4.60
N LYS A 198 -1.56 -22.46 -4.37
CA LYS A 198 -0.53 -23.08 -3.50
C LYS A 198 -0.86 -23.00 -2.01
N ARG A 199 -1.97 -22.39 -1.62
CA ARG A 199 -2.40 -22.20 -0.23
C ARG A 199 -3.55 -23.09 0.22
N ASN A 200 -4.19 -23.81 -0.69
CA ASN A 200 -5.15 -24.87 -0.36
C ASN A 200 -4.47 -26.22 -0.64
N PRO A 201 -4.00 -26.95 0.41
CA PRO A 201 -3.63 -28.34 0.27
C PRO A 201 -4.87 -29.20 0.02
#